data_bd6e5764620b659998fa10c4cfe42428
#
_entry.id   bd6e5764620b659998fa10c4cfe42428
#
_cell.length_a   1.000
_cell.length_b   1.000
_cell.length_c   1.000
_cell.angle_alpha   90.00
_cell.angle_beta   90.00
_cell.angle_gamma   90.00
#
_symmetry.space_group_name_H-M   'P 1'
#
loop_
_entity.id
_entity.type
_entity.pdbx_description
1 polymer ?
#
loop_
_entity_poly.entity_id
_entity_poly.type
_entity_poly.pdbx_seq_one_letter_code
_entity_poly.pdbx_strand_id
1 'polypeptide(L)'
;NLETVPRIFKQIRPAFRYERSLDVITQGKEAGMVTKSNLILGMGETNDEIYEALCDLYDAGCDIITLTQYLRPGPLFHPIERWVKPAEFLEFSAMAESIGFAGVMAGPMVRSSYRAGRLWARAMKKNGYEIPENLAHIEDGGAALQEASSLVAAGF
;
A
#
# COMPACT_ATOMS: atom_id res chain seq x y z
N ASN A 1 2.73 -8.63 4.23
CA ASN A 1 2.73 -7.76 3.05
C ASN A 1 2.67 -8.58 1.76
N LEU A 2 1.82 -8.16 0.81
CA LEU A 2 1.73 -8.81 -0.50
C LEU A 2 2.95 -8.49 -1.38
N GLU A 3 3.37 -7.25 -1.38
CA GLU A 3 4.55 -6.69 -2.05
C GLU A 3 4.42 -6.50 -3.56
N THR A 4 3.82 -7.43 -4.32
CA THR A 4 3.70 -7.32 -5.78
C THR A 4 2.56 -8.19 -6.33
N VAL A 5 2.34 -8.12 -7.65
CA VAL A 5 1.31 -8.87 -8.39
C VAL A 5 1.64 -10.37 -8.48
N PRO A 6 0.64 -11.26 -8.68
CA PRO A 6 0.82 -12.72 -8.62
C PRO A 6 1.96 -13.26 -9.50
N ARG A 7 2.07 -12.78 -10.74
CA ARG A 7 3.08 -13.22 -11.71
C ARG A 7 4.50 -12.94 -11.21
N ILE A 8 4.74 -11.73 -10.72
CA ILE A 8 6.05 -11.31 -10.22
C ILE A 8 6.33 -11.95 -8.86
N PHE A 9 5.31 -12.04 -7.98
CA PHE A 9 5.42 -12.71 -6.69
C PHE A 9 5.97 -14.14 -6.82
N LYS A 10 5.45 -14.91 -7.76
CA LYS A 10 5.92 -16.27 -8.04
C LYS A 10 7.40 -16.32 -8.45
N GLN A 11 7.89 -15.30 -9.15
CA GLN A 11 9.29 -15.21 -9.60
C GLN A 11 10.24 -14.84 -8.47
N ILE A 12 9.87 -13.84 -7.66
CA ILE A 12 10.78 -13.28 -6.64
C ILE A 12 10.67 -13.97 -5.28
N ARG A 13 9.55 -14.65 -5.01
CA ARG A 13 9.27 -15.36 -3.75
C ARG A 13 8.77 -16.79 -3.97
N PRO A 14 9.53 -17.65 -4.68
CA PRO A 14 9.06 -18.98 -5.08
C PRO A 14 8.75 -19.92 -3.90
N ALA A 15 9.32 -19.65 -2.72
CA ALA A 15 9.06 -20.41 -1.49
C ALA A 15 7.74 -20.02 -0.80
N PHE A 16 7.08 -18.95 -1.24
CA PHE A 16 5.85 -18.45 -0.64
C PHE A 16 4.69 -18.51 -1.64
N ARG A 17 3.48 -18.52 -1.13
CA ARG A 17 2.25 -18.51 -1.94
C ARG A 17 1.55 -17.17 -1.79
N TYR A 18 1.15 -16.58 -2.90
CA TYR A 18 0.44 -15.32 -2.97
C TYR A 18 -0.85 -15.36 -2.14
N GLU A 19 -1.64 -16.42 -2.34
CA GLU A 19 -2.91 -16.64 -1.64
C GLU A 19 -2.71 -16.72 -0.12
N ARG A 20 -1.60 -17.31 0.32
CA ARG A 20 -1.29 -17.38 1.75
C ARG A 20 -1.05 -16.00 2.39
N SER A 21 -0.54 -15.06 1.61
CA SER A 21 -0.36 -13.68 2.07
C SER A 21 -1.72 -12.98 2.23
N LEU A 22 -2.69 -13.28 1.36
CA LEU A 22 -4.07 -12.80 1.48
C LEU A 22 -4.78 -13.44 2.67
N ASP A 23 -4.65 -14.76 2.87
CA ASP A 23 -5.23 -15.47 4.02
C ASP A 23 -4.82 -14.84 5.36
N VAL A 24 -3.57 -14.41 5.50
CA VAL A 24 -3.08 -13.75 6.73
C VAL A 24 -3.79 -12.41 6.96
N ILE A 25 -4.08 -11.66 5.90
CA ILE A 25 -4.84 -10.40 5.99
C ILE A 25 -6.28 -10.70 6.42
N THR A 26 -6.92 -11.69 5.80
CA THR A 26 -8.28 -12.12 6.14
C THR A 26 -8.39 -12.54 7.61
N GLN A 27 -7.45 -13.37 8.09
CA GLN A 27 -7.41 -13.78 9.51
C GLN A 27 -7.23 -12.59 10.45
N GLY A 28 -6.38 -11.62 10.09
CA GLY A 28 -6.22 -10.39 10.87
C GLY A 28 -7.52 -9.57 10.93
N LYS A 29 -8.22 -9.47 9.80
CA LYS A 29 -9.50 -8.76 9.72
C LYS A 29 -10.58 -9.45 10.53
N GLU A 30 -10.72 -10.77 10.43
CA GLU A 30 -11.64 -11.58 11.20
C GLU A 30 -11.38 -11.52 12.73
N ALA A 31 -10.10 -11.33 13.10
CA ALA A 31 -9.70 -11.08 14.48
C ALA A 31 -9.98 -9.64 14.98
N GLY A 32 -10.65 -8.80 14.19
CA GLY A 32 -11.01 -7.43 14.54
C GLY A 32 -9.87 -6.42 14.44
N MET A 33 -8.77 -6.76 13.73
CA MET A 33 -7.64 -5.84 13.55
C MET A 33 -7.87 -4.91 12.35
N VAL A 34 -7.30 -3.72 12.42
CA VAL A 34 -7.05 -2.90 11.22
C VAL A 34 -5.87 -3.49 10.48
N THR A 35 -6.10 -3.90 9.24
CA THR A 35 -5.12 -4.60 8.42
C THR A 35 -4.44 -3.66 7.43
N LYS A 36 -3.19 -3.96 7.11
CA LYS A 36 -2.39 -3.14 6.19
C LYS A 36 -1.50 -4.00 5.31
N SER A 37 -1.39 -3.61 4.04
CA SER A 37 -0.46 -4.21 3.09
C SER A 37 0.23 -3.14 2.23
N ASN A 38 1.06 -3.58 1.28
CA ASN A 38 1.74 -2.71 0.34
C ASN A 38 1.89 -3.39 -1.02
N LEU A 39 2.00 -2.57 -2.07
CA LEU A 39 2.55 -2.97 -3.37
C LEU A 39 3.79 -2.11 -3.67
N ILE A 40 4.80 -2.77 -4.17
CA ILE A 40 6.07 -2.18 -4.59
C ILE A 40 6.09 -2.25 -6.11
N LEU A 41 6.11 -1.09 -6.77
CA LEU A 41 5.90 -0.93 -8.20
C LEU A 41 7.20 -0.68 -8.95
N GLY A 42 7.24 -1.04 -10.23
CA GLY A 42 8.41 -0.86 -11.11
C GLY A 42 9.21 -2.15 -11.33
N MET A 43 8.60 -3.31 -11.04
CA MET A 43 9.18 -4.64 -11.28
C MET A 43 8.66 -5.31 -12.56
N GLY A 44 7.94 -4.57 -13.43
CA GLY A 44 7.40 -5.06 -14.70
C GLY A 44 5.93 -5.47 -14.67
N GLU A 45 5.20 -5.08 -13.63
CA GLU A 45 3.75 -5.21 -13.55
C GLU A 45 3.03 -4.28 -14.54
N THR A 46 1.88 -4.69 -15.03
CA THR A 46 0.96 -3.85 -15.82
C THR A 46 -0.03 -3.14 -14.90
N ASN A 47 -0.71 -2.10 -15.41
CA ASN A 47 -1.73 -1.39 -14.66
C ASN A 47 -2.92 -2.30 -14.31
N ASP A 48 -3.29 -3.23 -15.21
CA ASP A 48 -4.37 -4.19 -14.95
C ASP A 48 -3.98 -5.18 -13.83
N GLU A 49 -2.74 -5.68 -13.83
CA GLU A 49 -2.23 -6.53 -12.75
C GLU A 49 -2.19 -5.79 -11.40
N ILE A 50 -1.86 -4.49 -11.39
CA ILE A 50 -1.90 -3.66 -10.18
C ILE A 50 -3.34 -3.54 -9.67
N TYR A 51 -4.29 -3.26 -10.58
CA TYR A 51 -5.71 -3.17 -10.23
C TYR A 51 -6.23 -4.49 -9.64
N GLU A 52 -5.97 -5.62 -10.28
CA GLU A 52 -6.35 -6.95 -9.79
C GLU A 52 -5.76 -7.22 -8.39
N ALA A 53 -4.47 -6.95 -8.19
CA ALA A 53 -3.83 -7.14 -6.88
C ALA A 53 -4.41 -6.21 -5.79
N LEU A 54 -4.85 -5.01 -6.14
CA LEU A 54 -5.56 -4.12 -5.22
C LEU A 54 -6.94 -4.69 -4.87
N CYS A 55 -7.68 -5.23 -5.85
CA CYS A 55 -8.96 -5.90 -5.61
C CYS A 55 -8.78 -7.13 -4.70
N ASP A 56 -7.80 -7.99 -4.97
CA ASP A 56 -7.48 -9.16 -4.14
C ASP A 56 -7.22 -8.76 -2.67
N LEU A 57 -6.45 -7.69 -2.47
CA LEU A 57 -6.15 -7.17 -1.13
C LEU A 57 -7.40 -6.62 -0.44
N TYR A 58 -8.23 -5.88 -1.17
CA TYR A 58 -9.47 -5.32 -0.62
C TYR A 58 -10.45 -6.42 -0.24
N ASP A 59 -10.64 -7.42 -1.10
CA ASP A 59 -11.52 -8.57 -0.86
C ASP A 59 -11.03 -9.44 0.31
N ALA A 60 -9.70 -9.52 0.51
CA ALA A 60 -9.11 -10.14 1.70
C ALA A 60 -9.32 -9.34 3.00
N GLY A 61 -9.91 -8.14 2.92
CA GLY A 61 -10.19 -7.29 4.08
C GLY A 61 -9.06 -6.34 4.46
N CYS A 62 -8.18 -5.98 3.52
CA CYS A 62 -7.13 -5.00 3.75
C CYS A 62 -7.70 -3.59 3.87
N ASP A 63 -7.50 -2.94 5.02
CA ASP A 63 -8.01 -1.58 5.27
C ASP A 63 -7.10 -0.50 4.69
N ILE A 64 -5.78 -0.72 4.75
CA ILE A 64 -4.77 0.29 4.42
C ILE A 64 -3.80 -0.25 3.38
N ILE A 65 -3.57 0.51 2.33
CA ILE A 65 -2.59 0.19 1.30
C ILE A 65 -1.51 1.26 1.16
N THR A 66 -0.27 0.84 0.96
CA THR A 66 0.82 1.72 0.56
C THR A 66 1.38 1.27 -0.78
N LEU A 67 1.60 2.23 -1.67
CA LEU A 67 2.17 2.02 -3.00
C LEU A 67 3.51 2.76 -3.09
N THR A 68 4.59 2.05 -3.43
CA THR A 68 5.94 2.64 -3.44
C THR A 68 6.77 2.15 -4.61
N GLN A 69 7.84 2.85 -4.95
CA GLN A 69 8.79 2.43 -5.97
C GLN A 69 9.68 1.29 -5.45
N TYR A 70 9.89 0.29 -6.28
CA TYR A 70 10.91 -0.73 -6.07
C TYR A 70 12.31 -0.12 -6.18
N LEU A 71 13.10 -0.30 -5.15
CA LEU A 71 14.51 0.07 -5.12
C LEU A 71 15.33 -1.22 -4.99
N ARG A 72 16.09 -1.55 -6.03
CA ARG A 72 16.86 -2.78 -6.09
C ARG A 72 17.92 -2.85 -4.99
N PRO A 73 17.87 -3.83 -4.07
CA PRO A 73 18.83 -3.91 -2.96
C PRO A 73 20.26 -4.25 -3.39
N GLY A 74 20.42 -4.90 -4.54
CA GLY A 74 21.73 -5.29 -5.08
C GLY A 74 21.63 -6.08 -6.38
N PRO A 75 22.75 -6.39 -7.05
CA PRO A 75 22.77 -6.97 -8.39
C PRO A 75 22.11 -8.35 -8.52
N LEU A 76 22.02 -9.10 -7.42
CA LEU A 76 21.42 -10.45 -7.40
C LEU A 76 19.89 -10.45 -7.26
N PHE A 77 19.29 -9.27 -6.99
CA PHE A 77 17.85 -9.13 -6.87
C PHE A 77 17.20 -8.75 -8.20
N HIS A 78 15.88 -8.85 -8.27
CA HIS A 78 15.10 -8.48 -9.44
C HIS A 78 15.50 -7.08 -9.96
N PRO A 79 15.66 -6.88 -11.27
CA PRO A 79 16.01 -5.56 -11.81
C PRO A 79 14.87 -4.56 -11.62
N ILE A 80 15.20 -3.26 -11.67
CA ILE A 80 14.18 -2.23 -11.82
C ILE A 80 13.80 -2.21 -13.29
N GLU A 81 12.55 -2.59 -13.61
CA GLU A 81 12.06 -2.64 -14.98
C GLU A 81 11.60 -1.25 -15.46
N ARG A 82 11.08 -0.44 -14.54
CA ARG A 82 10.74 0.95 -14.81
C ARG A 82 10.73 1.83 -13.55
N TRP A 83 10.92 3.11 -13.77
CA TRP A 83 10.68 4.13 -12.77
C TRP A 83 9.25 4.65 -12.94
N VAL A 84 8.41 4.42 -11.94
CA VAL A 84 7.01 4.90 -11.91
C VAL A 84 7.03 6.40 -11.66
N LYS A 85 6.35 7.15 -12.53
CA LYS A 85 6.28 8.62 -12.41
C LYS A 85 5.40 9.04 -11.23
N PRO A 86 5.67 10.18 -10.59
CA PRO A 86 4.82 10.70 -9.51
C PRO A 86 3.34 10.82 -9.90
N ALA A 87 3.04 11.22 -11.14
CA ALA A 87 1.67 11.31 -11.65
C ALA A 87 0.96 9.94 -11.66
N GLU A 88 1.64 8.85 -12.01
CA GLU A 88 1.08 7.50 -11.99
C GLU A 88 0.73 7.05 -10.56
N PHE A 89 1.53 7.48 -9.55
CA PHE A 89 1.18 7.20 -8.15
C PHE A 89 -0.11 7.90 -7.72
N LEU A 90 -0.44 9.08 -8.28
CA LEU A 90 -1.74 9.72 -8.04
C LEU A 90 -2.88 8.91 -8.65
N GLU A 91 -2.69 8.39 -9.87
CA GLU A 91 -3.68 7.54 -10.54
C GLU A 91 -3.92 6.25 -9.74
N PHE A 92 -2.86 5.58 -9.28
CA PHE A 92 -2.97 4.38 -8.45
C PHE A 92 -3.57 4.68 -7.06
N SER A 93 -3.31 5.86 -6.48
CA SER A 93 -3.96 6.30 -5.25
C SER A 93 -5.46 6.46 -5.44
N ALA A 94 -5.88 7.17 -6.50
CA ALA A 94 -7.29 7.35 -6.84
C ALA A 94 -7.98 6.01 -7.14
N MET A 95 -7.30 5.09 -7.82
CA MET A 95 -7.77 3.74 -8.08
C MET A 95 -8.03 2.99 -6.76
N ALA A 96 -7.08 2.97 -5.84
CA ALA A 96 -7.22 2.32 -4.55
C ALA A 96 -8.34 2.97 -3.69
N GLU A 97 -8.46 4.29 -3.72
CA GLU A 97 -9.55 5.00 -3.05
C GLU A 97 -10.93 4.63 -3.63
N SER A 98 -11.02 4.49 -4.96
CA SER A 98 -12.27 4.10 -5.64
C SER A 98 -12.68 2.65 -5.37
N ILE A 99 -11.72 1.74 -5.17
CA ILE A 99 -11.97 0.36 -4.72
C ILE A 99 -12.55 0.36 -3.30
N GLY A 100 -12.14 1.29 -2.44
CA GLY A 100 -12.73 1.46 -1.12
C GLY A 100 -11.76 1.33 0.05
N PHE A 101 -10.44 1.34 -0.16
CA PHE A 101 -9.48 1.32 0.95
C PHE A 101 -9.74 2.46 1.95
N ALA A 102 -9.61 2.18 3.23
CA ALA A 102 -9.82 3.17 4.29
C ALA A 102 -8.65 4.15 4.43
N GLY A 103 -7.45 3.71 4.07
CA GLY A 103 -6.25 4.52 4.04
C GLY A 103 -5.37 4.17 2.85
N VAL A 104 -5.01 5.17 2.06
CA VAL A 104 -4.11 5.03 0.91
C VAL A 104 -2.93 5.96 1.08
N MET A 105 -1.74 5.49 0.76
CA MET A 105 -0.54 6.30 0.66
C MET A 105 0.29 5.83 -0.53
N ALA A 106 0.54 6.71 -1.48
CA ALA A 106 1.24 6.39 -2.72
C ALA A 106 2.34 7.43 -3.00
N GLY A 107 3.48 6.96 -3.46
CA GLY A 107 4.58 7.81 -3.88
C GLY A 107 5.91 7.07 -3.95
N PRO A 108 6.88 7.56 -4.75
CA PRO A 108 8.13 6.85 -4.99
C PRO A 108 8.97 6.62 -3.73
N MET A 109 8.90 7.51 -2.76
CA MET A 109 9.68 7.46 -1.51
C MET A 109 8.85 7.05 -0.28
N VAL A 110 7.61 6.65 -0.48
CA VAL A 110 6.74 6.19 0.62
C VAL A 110 7.34 4.93 1.26
N ARG A 111 7.30 4.88 2.59
CA ARG A 111 7.65 3.69 3.37
C ARG A 111 6.41 3.19 4.12
N SER A 112 6.31 1.88 4.29
CA SER A 112 5.14 1.26 4.93
C SER A 112 4.88 1.74 6.37
N SER A 113 5.92 2.14 7.08
CA SER A 113 5.83 2.70 8.44
C SER A 113 5.50 4.19 8.48
N TYR A 114 5.67 4.90 7.36
CA TYR A 114 5.51 6.34 7.32
C TYR A 114 4.06 6.73 7.57
N ARG A 115 3.82 7.51 8.62
CA ARG A 115 2.48 7.97 9.09
C ARG A 115 1.43 6.85 9.20
N ALA A 116 1.87 5.62 9.46
CA ALA A 116 0.99 4.48 9.62
C ALA A 116 -0.11 4.72 10.68
N GLY A 117 0.21 5.41 11.77
CA GLY A 117 -0.75 5.78 12.79
C GLY A 117 -1.90 6.64 12.26
N ARG A 118 -1.62 7.63 11.41
CA ARG A 118 -2.65 8.49 10.82
C ARG A 118 -3.58 7.73 9.87
N LEU A 119 -3.02 6.82 9.07
CA LEU A 119 -3.82 5.93 8.24
C LEU A 119 -4.65 4.97 9.08
N TRP A 120 -4.08 4.46 10.17
CA TRP A 120 -4.79 3.62 11.14
C TRP A 120 -5.97 4.36 11.77
N ALA A 121 -5.78 5.61 12.21
CA ALA A 121 -6.87 6.40 12.78
C ALA A 121 -8.03 6.62 11.78
N ARG A 122 -7.69 6.89 10.50
CA ARG A 122 -8.69 6.95 9.42
C ARG A 122 -9.45 5.63 9.24
N ALA A 123 -8.72 4.51 9.24
CA ALA A 123 -9.30 3.18 9.08
C ALA A 123 -10.19 2.82 10.27
N MET A 124 -9.78 3.15 11.51
CA MET A 124 -10.62 2.98 12.71
C MET A 124 -11.96 3.70 12.55
N LYS A 125 -11.92 4.99 12.19
CA LYS A 125 -13.14 5.79 11.97
C LYS A 125 -14.04 5.21 10.87
N LYS A 126 -13.44 4.83 9.73
CA LYS A 126 -14.18 4.28 8.59
C LYS A 126 -14.86 2.94 8.95
N ASN A 127 -14.20 2.14 9.79
CA ASN A 127 -14.74 0.87 10.29
C ASN A 127 -15.69 1.03 11.49
N GLY A 128 -15.98 2.27 11.94
CA GLY A 128 -16.86 2.54 13.07
C GLY A 128 -16.26 2.23 14.44
N TYR A 129 -14.93 2.13 14.54
CA TYR A 129 -14.25 1.92 15.81
C TYR A 129 -13.84 3.26 16.46
N GLU A 130 -13.92 3.32 17.78
CA GLU A 130 -13.44 4.45 18.56
C GLU A 130 -11.91 4.40 18.70
N ILE A 131 -11.27 5.57 18.59
CA ILE A 131 -9.83 5.71 18.82
C ILE A 131 -9.64 5.86 20.34
N PRO A 132 -8.80 5.03 20.98
CA PRO A 132 -8.50 5.16 22.40
C PRO A 132 -7.96 6.56 22.74
N GLU A 133 -8.39 7.16 23.87
CA GLU A 133 -7.99 8.52 24.28
C GLU A 133 -6.48 8.75 24.31
N ASN A 134 -5.72 7.74 24.77
CA ASN A 134 -4.26 7.81 24.80
C ASN A 134 -3.60 7.86 23.41
N LEU A 135 -4.35 7.59 22.33
CA LEU A 135 -3.92 7.61 20.94
C LEU A 135 -4.56 8.75 20.12
N ALA A 136 -5.41 9.58 20.73
CA ALA A 136 -6.10 10.70 20.05
C ALA A 136 -5.11 11.66 19.36
N HIS A 137 -3.93 11.86 19.93
CA HIS A 137 -2.86 12.71 19.36
C HIS A 137 -2.34 12.24 17.99
N ILE A 138 -2.60 11.00 17.59
CA ILE A 138 -2.20 10.43 16.29
C ILE A 138 -2.97 11.09 15.15
N GLU A 139 -4.18 11.58 15.39
CA GLU A 139 -5.01 12.25 14.38
C GLU A 139 -4.43 13.60 13.95
N ASP A 140 -3.84 14.36 14.90
CA ASP A 140 -3.38 15.73 14.69
C ASP A 140 -1.93 15.82 14.16
N GLY A 141 -1.25 14.67 14.08
CA GLY A 141 0.19 14.57 13.88
C GLY A 141 0.75 15.03 12.54
N GLY A 142 1.22 16.26 12.48
CA GLY A 142 2.49 16.65 11.90
C GLY A 142 2.59 16.90 10.40
N ALA A 143 3.62 17.66 10.08
CA ALA A 143 4.12 18.21 8.84
C ALA A 143 3.78 17.53 7.50
N ALA A 144 3.76 18.34 6.44
CA ALA A 144 3.41 17.99 5.06
C ALA A 144 4.12 16.72 4.54
N LEU A 145 3.34 15.88 3.87
CA LEU A 145 3.79 14.66 3.21
C LEU A 145 4.59 14.97 1.94
N GLN A 146 5.68 14.25 1.72
CA GLN A 146 6.17 14.00 0.36
C GLN A 146 5.29 12.91 -0.30
N GLU A 147 4.03 13.19 -0.48
CA GLU A 147 3.12 12.40 -1.30
C GLU A 147 3.38 12.69 -2.77
N ALA A 148 2.92 11.79 -3.66
CA ALA A 148 3.02 12.01 -5.10
C ALA A 148 2.45 13.37 -5.52
N SER A 149 1.37 13.83 -4.87
CA SER A 149 0.76 15.15 -5.07
C SER A 149 1.72 16.32 -4.86
N SER A 150 2.55 16.26 -3.81
CA SER A 150 3.54 17.32 -3.54
C SER A 150 4.69 17.31 -4.56
N LEU A 151 5.06 16.13 -5.06
CA LEU A 151 6.10 16.00 -6.10
C LEU A 151 5.60 16.51 -7.45
N VAL A 152 4.35 16.17 -7.82
CA VAL A 152 3.72 16.70 -9.06
C VAL A 152 3.57 18.21 -8.99
N ALA A 153 3.16 18.77 -7.85
CA ALA A 153 3.08 20.22 -7.64
C ALA A 153 4.45 20.91 -7.72
N ALA A 154 5.55 20.20 -7.42
CA ALA A 154 6.92 20.68 -7.53
C ALA A 154 7.53 20.53 -8.94
N GLY A 155 6.75 20.00 -9.91
CA GLY A 155 7.17 19.88 -11.32
C GLY A 155 8.02 18.65 -11.65
N PHE A 156 7.95 17.59 -10.85
CA PHE A 156 8.58 16.29 -11.11
C PHE A 156 7.67 15.32 -11.86
#